data_356b1c9d5e224332add121b54c6dd1fd
#
_entry.id   356b1c9d5e224332add121b54c6dd1fd
#
_cell.length_a   1.000
_cell.length_b   1.000
_cell.length_c   1.000
_cell.angle_alpha   90.00
_cell.angle_beta   90.00
_cell.angle_gamma   90.00
#
_symmetry.space_group_name_H-M   'P 1'
#
loop_
_entity.id
_entity.type
_entity.pdbx_description
1 polymer ?
#
loop_
_entity_poly.entity_id
_entity_poly.type
_entity_poly.pdbx_seq_one_letter_code
_entity_poly.pdbx_strand_id
1 'polypeptide(L)'
;MKLVQLNLQNFKGIEFGDFRFTNNTIIRGDNATGKTTVFDALCWLLFGKDSLDRADFQIKTLKNGEPVHNVNHMVQAAFDNEDGTGFTLKRIYREKYSNPRGGEVKLTGHTTDYFINDVPSKEKEYKAFINSMINEDVFKLITNPLFFNEQYTWQNRRKLLLEMCGDVDDASVINSKDELKRLTELLNGRSVDEQRKIIASKKTAINKELDMIPVR
;
A
#
# COMPACT_ATOMS: atom_id res chain seq x y z
N MET A 1 -16.43 -4.64 -5.20
CA MET A 1 -16.17 -5.11 -3.81
C MET A 1 -16.64 -4.07 -2.82
N LYS A 2 -17.42 -4.42 -1.81
CA LYS A 2 -17.99 -3.54 -0.79
C LYS A 2 -17.73 -4.15 0.59
N LEU A 3 -17.21 -3.34 1.54
CA LEU A 3 -17.09 -3.73 2.93
C LEU A 3 -18.49 -3.71 3.57
N VAL A 4 -18.90 -4.82 4.19
CA VAL A 4 -20.21 -4.97 4.84
C VAL A 4 -20.08 -4.92 6.36
N GLN A 5 -19.06 -5.60 6.91
CA GLN A 5 -18.86 -5.68 8.34
C GLN A 5 -17.38 -5.76 8.67
N LEU A 6 -16.99 -5.15 9.78
CA LEU A 6 -15.65 -5.21 10.34
C LEU A 6 -15.75 -5.50 11.84
N ASN A 7 -15.17 -6.62 12.25
CA ASN A 7 -15.11 -7.06 13.64
C ASN A 7 -13.69 -6.95 14.17
N LEU A 8 -13.54 -6.32 15.32
CA LEU A 8 -12.29 -6.17 16.02
C LEU A 8 -12.35 -6.85 17.39
N GLN A 9 -11.26 -7.51 17.79
CA GLN A 9 -11.08 -8.03 19.13
C GLN A 9 -9.67 -7.70 19.61
N ASN A 10 -9.56 -7.01 20.74
CA ASN A 10 -8.31 -6.60 21.36
C ASN A 10 -7.35 -5.84 20.42
N PHE A 11 -7.86 -5.00 19.54
CA PHE A 11 -7.06 -4.28 18.55
C PHE A 11 -6.89 -2.81 18.94
N LYS A 12 -5.65 -2.36 19.19
CA LYS A 12 -5.29 -0.96 19.51
C LYS A 12 -6.20 -0.30 20.57
N GLY A 13 -6.56 -1.03 21.64
CA GLY A 13 -7.42 -0.50 22.72
C GLY A 13 -8.93 -0.74 22.52
N ILE A 14 -9.38 -1.24 21.39
CA ILE A 14 -10.74 -1.71 21.22
C ILE A 14 -10.80 -3.17 21.67
N GLU A 15 -11.40 -3.45 22.81
CA GLU A 15 -11.56 -4.82 23.33
C GLU A 15 -12.50 -5.64 22.44
N PHE A 16 -13.64 -5.05 22.04
CA PHE A 16 -14.59 -5.63 21.11
C PHE A 16 -15.27 -4.53 20.30
N GLY A 17 -15.33 -4.70 18.98
CA GLY A 17 -16.02 -3.79 18.05
C GLY A 17 -16.69 -4.57 16.92
N ASP A 18 -17.97 -4.27 16.68
CA ASP A 18 -18.74 -4.74 15.52
C ASP A 18 -19.24 -3.54 14.74
N PHE A 19 -18.66 -3.32 13.56
CA PHE A 19 -18.98 -2.18 12.70
C PHE A 19 -19.64 -2.68 11.43
N ARG A 20 -20.86 -2.21 11.18
CA ARG A 20 -21.62 -2.53 9.97
C ARG A 20 -21.61 -1.35 9.01
N PHE A 21 -21.37 -1.62 7.75
CA PHE A 21 -21.22 -0.62 6.71
C PHE A 21 -22.37 -0.70 5.71
N THR A 22 -22.85 0.44 5.30
CA THR A 22 -23.84 0.62 4.23
C THR A 22 -23.18 1.34 3.06
N ASN A 23 -23.95 1.81 2.08
CA ASN A 23 -23.40 2.59 0.96
C ASN A 23 -22.73 3.90 1.43
N ASN A 24 -23.28 4.51 2.49
CA ASN A 24 -22.71 5.69 3.13
C ASN A 24 -22.73 5.48 4.64
N THR A 25 -21.57 5.34 5.26
CA THR A 25 -21.42 5.16 6.70
C THR A 25 -20.57 6.29 7.27
N ILE A 26 -21.07 6.95 8.29
CA ILE A 26 -20.35 8.02 9.01
C ILE A 26 -20.05 7.53 10.42
N ILE A 27 -18.75 7.44 10.76
CA ILE A 27 -18.27 7.11 12.10
C ILE A 27 -18.02 8.41 12.85
N ARG A 28 -18.78 8.67 13.92
CA ARG A 28 -18.66 9.86 14.77
C ARG A 28 -18.24 9.47 16.18
N GLY A 29 -17.59 10.39 16.86
CA GLY A 29 -17.13 10.23 18.25
C GLY A 29 -16.13 11.32 18.60
N ASP A 30 -15.83 11.47 19.88
CA ASP A 30 -14.82 12.41 20.38
C ASP A 30 -13.39 12.03 19.94
N ASN A 31 -12.43 12.91 20.18
CA ASN A 31 -11.03 12.59 19.91
C ASN A 31 -10.59 11.42 20.79
N ALA A 32 -9.69 10.59 20.27
CA ALA A 32 -9.17 9.38 20.92
C ALA A 32 -10.20 8.24 21.17
N THR A 33 -11.41 8.28 20.60
CA THR A 33 -12.41 7.20 20.76
C THR A 33 -12.23 6.03 19.81
N GLY A 34 -11.14 5.99 19.03
CA GLY A 34 -10.82 4.84 18.16
C GLY A 34 -11.34 4.95 16.73
N LYS A 35 -11.81 6.13 16.24
CA LYS A 35 -12.26 6.30 14.84
C LYS A 35 -11.19 5.88 13.84
N THR A 36 -9.95 6.35 14.00
CA THR A 36 -8.82 5.98 13.16
C THR A 36 -8.45 4.50 13.34
N THR A 37 -8.66 3.95 14.54
CA THR A 37 -8.40 2.53 14.83
C THR A 37 -9.23 1.60 13.95
N VAL A 38 -10.47 1.99 13.60
CA VAL A 38 -11.32 1.22 12.68
C VAL A 38 -10.70 1.17 11.28
N PHE A 39 -10.18 2.30 10.79
CA PHE A 39 -9.50 2.35 9.50
C PHE A 39 -8.13 1.64 9.54
N ASP A 40 -7.35 1.82 10.61
CA ASP A 40 -6.11 1.07 10.83
C ASP A 40 -6.34 -0.45 10.82
N ALA A 41 -7.44 -0.91 11.41
CA ALA A 41 -7.80 -2.33 11.43
C ALA A 41 -8.05 -2.86 10.01
N LEU A 42 -8.77 -2.11 9.17
CA LEU A 42 -9.00 -2.49 7.78
C LEU A 42 -7.69 -2.51 6.99
N CYS A 43 -6.85 -1.49 7.12
CA CYS A 43 -5.53 -1.44 6.48
C CYS A 43 -4.64 -2.59 6.93
N TRP A 44 -4.62 -2.90 8.23
CA TRP A 44 -3.85 -4.02 8.76
C TRP A 44 -4.39 -5.37 8.27
N LEU A 45 -5.69 -5.55 8.22
CA LEU A 45 -6.31 -6.77 7.69
C LEU A 45 -5.87 -7.02 6.25
N LEU A 46 -5.95 -6.00 5.40
CA LEU A 46 -5.63 -6.12 3.98
C LEU A 46 -4.12 -6.20 3.73
N PHE A 47 -3.35 -5.24 4.24
CA PHE A 47 -1.95 -5.03 3.82
C PHE A 47 -0.93 -5.26 4.94
N GLY A 48 -1.35 -5.43 6.19
CA GLY A 48 -0.45 -5.60 7.34
C GLY A 48 0.19 -4.32 7.85
N LYS A 49 -0.35 -3.17 7.46
CA LYS A 49 0.11 -1.84 7.80
C LYS A 49 -1.02 -1.03 8.43
N ASP A 50 -0.68 0.04 9.13
CA ASP A 50 -1.68 1.00 9.59
C ASP A 50 -2.08 2.00 8.49
N SER A 51 -2.99 2.93 8.79
CA SER A 51 -3.44 3.98 7.86
C SER A 51 -2.35 4.98 7.45
N LEU A 52 -1.22 5.00 8.16
CA LEU A 52 -0.04 5.81 7.84
C LEU A 52 1.05 5.01 7.11
N ASP A 53 0.73 3.82 6.60
CA ASP A 53 1.65 2.91 5.87
C ASP A 53 2.80 2.35 6.72
N ARG A 54 2.68 2.31 8.03
CA ARG A 54 3.68 1.75 8.94
C ARG A 54 3.40 0.27 9.16
N ALA A 55 4.39 -0.58 8.87
CA ALA A 55 4.32 -2.02 9.15
C ALA A 55 4.60 -2.34 10.63
N ASP A 56 5.44 -1.52 11.26
CA ASP A 56 5.73 -1.62 12.70
C ASP A 56 4.92 -0.57 13.45
N PHE A 57 3.82 -1.00 14.05
CA PHE A 57 2.95 -0.17 14.87
C PHE A 57 2.33 -0.99 16.01
N GLN A 58 1.84 -0.31 17.04
CA GLN A 58 1.26 -0.96 18.20
C GLN A 58 -0.10 -1.59 17.85
N ILE A 59 -0.13 -2.91 17.72
CA ILE A 59 -1.36 -3.71 17.49
C ILE A 59 -2.02 -4.08 18.83
N LYS A 60 -1.20 -4.41 19.84
CA LYS A 60 -1.68 -4.89 21.14
C LYS A 60 -2.46 -3.82 21.87
N THR A 61 -3.53 -4.23 22.53
CA THR A 61 -4.23 -3.38 23.50
C THR A 61 -3.32 -3.12 24.70
N LEU A 62 -3.25 -1.87 25.13
CA LEU A 62 -2.54 -1.47 26.35
C LEU A 62 -3.54 -1.33 27.50
N LYS A 63 -3.14 -1.78 28.69
CA LYS A 63 -3.82 -1.52 29.95
C LYS A 63 -2.83 -0.90 30.92
N ASN A 64 -3.12 0.31 31.39
CA ASN A 64 -2.20 1.10 32.23
C ASN A 64 -0.81 1.31 31.60
N GLY A 65 -0.71 1.42 30.26
CA GLY A 65 0.55 1.60 29.54
C GLY A 65 1.30 0.31 29.22
N GLU A 66 0.87 -0.84 29.72
CA GLU A 66 1.49 -2.15 29.49
C GLU A 66 0.67 -2.98 28.49
N PRO A 67 1.33 -3.72 27.57
CA PRO A 67 0.63 -4.62 26.65
C PRO A 67 -0.12 -5.73 27.40
N VAL A 68 -1.36 -5.99 27.00
CA VAL A 68 -2.10 -7.15 27.50
C VAL A 68 -1.53 -8.42 26.88
N HIS A 69 -1.10 -9.36 27.73
CA HIS A 69 -0.51 -10.63 27.31
C HIS A 69 -1.55 -11.76 27.24
N ASN A 70 -1.22 -12.85 26.54
CA ASN A 70 -2.05 -14.06 26.39
C ASN A 70 -3.43 -13.81 25.79
N VAL A 71 -3.58 -12.78 24.98
CA VAL A 71 -4.81 -12.49 24.25
C VAL A 71 -4.56 -12.50 22.74
N ASN A 72 -5.58 -12.90 22.00
CA ASN A 72 -5.56 -12.79 20.54
C ASN A 72 -6.00 -11.39 20.14
N HIS A 73 -5.25 -10.79 19.20
CA HIS A 73 -5.62 -9.53 18.56
C HIS A 73 -6.15 -9.88 17.18
N MET A 74 -7.46 -9.74 16.98
CA MET A 74 -8.14 -10.21 15.78
C MET A 74 -8.83 -9.05 15.06
N VAL A 75 -8.73 -9.09 13.74
CA VAL A 75 -9.57 -8.31 12.83
C VAL A 75 -10.17 -9.25 11.80
N GLN A 76 -11.48 -9.15 11.62
CA GLN A 76 -12.22 -9.89 10.62
C GLN A 76 -13.12 -8.93 9.84
N ALA A 77 -13.20 -9.09 8.53
CA ALA A 77 -14.14 -8.33 7.71
C ALA A 77 -14.92 -9.25 6.77
N ALA A 78 -16.16 -8.86 6.53
CA ALA A 78 -17.01 -9.45 5.50
C ALA A 78 -17.14 -8.44 4.33
N PHE A 79 -17.01 -8.95 3.13
CA PHE A 79 -17.11 -8.21 1.88
C PHE A 79 -18.13 -8.83 0.95
N ASP A 80 -18.84 -8.00 0.20
CA ASP A 80 -19.69 -8.40 -0.91
C ASP A 80 -19.06 -8.00 -2.23
N ASN A 81 -19.11 -8.88 -3.20
CA ASN A 81 -18.79 -8.61 -4.59
C ASN A 81 -20.02 -8.05 -5.34
N GLU A 82 -19.80 -7.49 -6.51
CA GLU A 82 -20.86 -6.94 -7.37
C GLU A 82 -21.80 -8.03 -7.92
N ASP A 83 -21.31 -9.28 -8.01
CA ASP A 83 -22.08 -10.44 -8.42
C ASP A 83 -22.96 -11.04 -7.31
N GLY A 84 -22.96 -10.44 -6.11
CA GLY A 84 -23.71 -10.91 -4.94
C GLY A 84 -23.03 -12.02 -4.17
N THR A 85 -21.84 -12.46 -4.54
CA THR A 85 -21.03 -13.39 -3.73
C THR A 85 -20.33 -12.65 -2.61
N GLY A 86 -20.31 -13.24 -1.41
CA GLY A 86 -19.60 -12.68 -0.26
C GLY A 86 -18.36 -13.50 0.09
N PHE A 87 -17.40 -12.86 0.72
CA PHE A 87 -16.25 -13.55 1.32
C PHE A 87 -15.84 -12.88 2.63
N THR A 88 -15.10 -13.62 3.45
CA THR A 88 -14.58 -13.11 4.72
C THR A 88 -13.06 -13.21 4.74
N LEU A 89 -12.44 -12.20 5.33
CA LEU A 89 -11.02 -12.18 5.65
C LEU A 89 -10.86 -12.07 7.14
N LYS A 90 -9.91 -12.82 7.72
CA LYS A 90 -9.58 -12.73 9.13
C LYS A 90 -8.08 -12.83 9.34
N ARG A 91 -7.57 -12.01 10.23
CA ARG A 91 -6.18 -11.98 10.64
C ARG A 91 -6.12 -11.98 12.16
N ILE A 92 -5.28 -12.86 12.72
CA ILE A 92 -5.11 -13.00 14.17
C ILE A 92 -3.63 -12.85 14.48
N TYR A 93 -3.28 -11.86 15.29
CA TYR A 93 -1.94 -11.67 15.84
C TYR A 93 -1.90 -12.17 17.27
N ARG A 94 -0.95 -13.04 17.58
CA ARG A 94 -0.83 -13.66 18.91
C ARG A 94 0.62 -13.86 19.33
N GLU A 95 0.81 -13.99 20.61
CA GLU A 95 2.09 -14.27 21.23
C GLU A 95 2.48 -15.75 21.09
N LYS A 96 3.76 -15.99 20.86
CA LYS A 96 4.37 -17.33 20.91
C LYS A 96 5.14 -17.47 22.21
N TYR A 97 4.89 -18.59 22.89
CA TYR A 97 5.59 -18.94 24.12
C TYR A 97 6.37 -20.24 23.93
N SER A 98 7.58 -20.29 24.49
CA SER A 98 8.36 -21.51 24.64
C SER A 98 8.10 -22.08 26.03
N ASN A 99 7.80 -23.38 26.08
CA ASN A 99 7.61 -24.12 27.34
C ASN A 99 8.62 -25.29 27.39
N PRO A 100 9.90 -25.02 27.70
CA PRO A 100 10.90 -26.09 27.82
C PRO A 100 10.58 -26.98 29.02
N ARG A 101 10.82 -28.31 28.90
CA ARG A 101 10.60 -29.26 29.98
C ARG A 101 11.44 -28.82 31.20
N GLY A 102 10.80 -28.48 32.33
CA GLY A 102 11.44 -28.05 33.58
C GLY A 102 11.92 -26.59 33.61
N GLY A 103 11.57 -25.77 32.62
CA GLY A 103 11.91 -24.35 32.57
C GLY A 103 10.71 -23.43 32.68
N GLU A 104 10.95 -22.13 32.83
CA GLU A 104 9.91 -21.12 32.84
C GLU A 104 9.35 -20.89 31.42
N VAL A 105 8.05 -20.60 31.33
CA VAL A 105 7.39 -20.18 30.10
C VAL A 105 7.89 -18.79 29.69
N LYS A 106 8.52 -18.67 28.54
CA LYS A 106 9.06 -17.40 28.04
C LYS A 106 8.43 -17.00 26.72
N LEU A 107 8.10 -15.72 26.59
CA LEU A 107 7.67 -15.12 25.32
C LEU A 107 8.83 -15.20 24.32
N THR A 108 8.65 -15.89 23.21
CA THR A 108 9.69 -16.10 22.18
C THR A 108 9.44 -15.30 20.90
N GLY A 109 8.29 -14.62 20.80
CA GLY A 109 7.94 -13.82 19.64
C GLY A 109 6.45 -13.76 19.39
N HIS A 110 6.09 -13.49 18.16
CA HIS A 110 4.70 -13.35 17.74
C HIS A 110 4.45 -14.16 16.47
N THR A 111 3.19 -14.48 16.21
CA THR A 111 2.73 -15.09 14.96
C THR A 111 1.46 -14.43 14.48
N THR A 112 1.27 -14.41 13.17
CA THR A 112 0.04 -13.95 12.54
C THR A 112 -0.57 -15.12 11.78
N ASP A 113 -1.83 -15.43 12.07
CA ASP A 113 -2.60 -16.43 11.36
C ASP A 113 -3.57 -15.72 10.40
N TYR A 114 -3.76 -16.31 9.23
CA TYR A 114 -4.56 -15.77 8.14
C TYR A 114 -5.67 -16.73 7.77
N PHE A 115 -6.86 -16.20 7.47
CA PHE A 115 -8.02 -17.00 7.07
C PHE A 115 -8.76 -16.30 5.91
N ILE A 116 -9.18 -17.11 4.94
CA ILE A 116 -10.07 -16.72 3.85
C ILE A 116 -11.32 -17.61 3.94
N ASN A 117 -12.49 -17.02 4.10
CA ASN A 117 -13.75 -17.76 4.32
C ASN A 117 -13.64 -18.77 5.47
N ASP A 118 -13.04 -18.33 6.59
CA ASP A 118 -12.73 -19.13 7.78
C ASP A 118 -11.77 -20.32 7.55
N VAL A 119 -11.23 -20.49 6.34
CA VAL A 119 -10.23 -21.51 6.03
C VAL A 119 -8.83 -20.94 6.34
N PRO A 120 -8.01 -21.63 7.16
CA PRO A 120 -6.63 -21.22 7.40
C PRO A 120 -5.82 -21.16 6.10
N SER A 121 -5.08 -20.07 5.91
CA SER A 121 -4.31 -19.81 4.69
C SER A 121 -2.90 -19.39 5.04
N LYS A 122 -1.93 -19.65 4.14
CA LYS A 122 -0.59 -19.12 4.28
C LYS A 122 -0.56 -17.64 3.93
N GLU A 123 0.36 -16.89 4.52
CA GLU A 123 0.52 -15.46 4.25
C GLU A 123 0.62 -15.15 2.74
N LYS A 124 1.36 -15.95 1.98
CA LYS A 124 1.53 -15.78 0.54
C LYS A 124 0.20 -15.92 -0.22
N GLU A 125 -0.60 -16.92 0.14
CA GLU A 125 -1.92 -17.18 -0.48
C GLU A 125 -2.91 -16.07 -0.12
N TYR A 126 -2.90 -15.64 1.14
CA TYR A 126 -3.72 -14.54 1.62
C TYR A 126 -3.42 -13.22 0.89
N LYS A 127 -2.12 -12.87 0.76
CA LYS A 127 -1.69 -11.69 0.01
C LYS A 127 -2.03 -11.78 -1.48
N ALA A 128 -1.86 -12.95 -2.09
CA ALA A 128 -2.22 -13.17 -3.49
C ALA A 128 -3.73 -12.99 -3.72
N PHE A 129 -4.55 -13.50 -2.80
CA PHE A 129 -6.00 -13.33 -2.85
C PHE A 129 -6.39 -11.84 -2.79
N ILE A 130 -5.83 -11.08 -1.85
CA ILE A 130 -6.09 -9.64 -1.75
C ILE A 130 -5.64 -8.89 -3.00
N ASN A 131 -4.43 -9.16 -3.49
CA ASN A 131 -3.89 -8.50 -4.68
C ASN A 131 -4.67 -8.81 -5.97
N SER A 132 -5.37 -9.95 -6.03
CA SER A 132 -6.27 -10.25 -7.16
C SER A 132 -7.54 -9.41 -7.15
N MET A 133 -7.93 -8.86 -5.99
CA MET A 133 -9.14 -8.05 -5.82
C MET A 133 -8.86 -6.55 -5.84
N ILE A 134 -7.80 -6.12 -5.15
CA ILE A 134 -7.45 -4.71 -5.04
C ILE A 134 -5.94 -4.53 -4.94
N ASN A 135 -5.41 -3.62 -5.75
CA ASN A 135 -4.02 -3.18 -5.63
C ASN A 135 -3.88 -2.23 -4.44
N GLU A 136 -2.82 -2.38 -3.65
CA GLU A 136 -2.55 -1.56 -2.45
C GLU A 136 -2.45 -0.06 -2.77
N ASP A 137 -1.76 0.32 -3.86
CA ASP A 137 -1.63 1.72 -4.25
C ASP A 137 -2.96 2.33 -4.68
N VAL A 138 -3.79 1.57 -5.41
CA VAL A 138 -5.14 2.00 -5.80
C VAL A 138 -6.01 2.19 -4.55
N PHE A 139 -5.96 1.26 -3.59
CA PHE A 139 -6.68 1.40 -2.33
C PHE A 139 -6.26 2.68 -1.60
N LYS A 140 -4.96 2.94 -1.46
CA LYS A 140 -4.45 4.15 -0.81
C LYS A 140 -4.84 5.42 -1.55
N LEU A 141 -4.80 5.43 -2.88
CA LEU A 141 -5.23 6.57 -3.69
C LEU A 141 -6.69 6.95 -3.46
N ILE A 142 -7.56 5.96 -3.25
CA ILE A 142 -9.00 6.18 -3.04
C ILE A 142 -9.31 6.57 -1.60
N THR A 143 -8.61 5.97 -0.62
CA THR A 143 -8.96 6.06 0.80
C THR A 143 -8.14 7.05 1.61
N ASN A 144 -6.94 7.43 1.14
CA ASN A 144 -6.07 8.38 1.81
C ASN A 144 -5.86 9.64 0.95
N PRO A 145 -6.51 10.77 1.27
CA PRO A 145 -6.42 12.00 0.47
C PRO A 145 -5.01 12.59 0.40
N LEU A 146 -4.13 12.26 1.36
CA LEU A 146 -2.76 12.74 1.39
C LEU A 146 -1.79 11.85 0.60
N PHE A 147 -2.18 10.59 0.32
CA PHE A 147 -1.29 9.62 -0.34
C PHE A 147 -0.79 10.13 -1.68
N PHE A 148 -1.67 10.66 -2.52
CA PHE A 148 -1.31 11.18 -3.85
C PHE A 148 -0.26 12.30 -3.76
N ASN A 149 -0.40 13.20 -2.79
CA ASN A 149 0.46 14.39 -2.69
C ASN A 149 1.77 14.14 -1.94
N GLU A 150 1.75 13.33 -0.88
CA GLU A 150 2.87 13.19 0.05
C GLU A 150 3.68 11.92 -0.15
N GLN A 151 3.02 10.80 -0.48
CA GLN A 151 3.66 9.48 -0.51
C GLN A 151 3.85 8.94 -1.94
N TYR A 152 2.96 9.30 -2.87
CA TYR A 152 3.05 8.82 -4.23
C TYR A 152 4.13 9.59 -4.99
N THR A 153 5.10 8.88 -5.60
CA THR A 153 6.24 9.53 -6.27
C THR A 153 5.78 10.43 -7.43
N TRP A 154 6.52 11.49 -7.74
CA TRP A 154 6.13 12.40 -8.81
C TRP A 154 6.05 11.70 -10.18
N GLN A 155 6.89 10.69 -10.43
CA GLN A 155 6.84 9.88 -11.66
C GLN A 155 5.52 9.11 -11.76
N ASN A 156 5.11 8.46 -10.67
CA ASN A 156 3.86 7.71 -10.61
C ASN A 156 2.64 8.64 -10.70
N ARG A 157 2.71 9.83 -10.05
CA ARG A 157 1.65 10.84 -10.19
C ARG A 157 1.49 11.29 -11.64
N ARG A 158 2.62 11.60 -12.31
CA ARG A 158 2.60 11.99 -13.72
C ARG A 158 2.02 10.88 -14.60
N LYS A 159 2.46 9.63 -14.39
CA LYS A 159 1.95 8.47 -15.13
C LYS A 159 0.43 8.32 -14.95
N LEU A 160 -0.06 8.33 -13.73
CA LEU A 160 -1.48 8.22 -13.43
C LEU A 160 -2.29 9.35 -14.08
N LEU A 161 -1.81 10.59 -14.01
CA LEU A 161 -2.49 11.72 -14.62
C LEU A 161 -2.54 11.62 -16.16
N LEU A 162 -1.46 11.15 -16.78
CA LEU A 162 -1.44 10.92 -18.24
C LEU A 162 -2.38 9.78 -18.64
N GLU A 163 -2.45 8.72 -17.87
CA GLU A 163 -3.40 7.62 -18.10
C GLU A 163 -4.86 8.09 -18.00
N MET A 164 -5.16 9.01 -17.08
CA MET A 164 -6.52 9.57 -16.91
C MET A 164 -6.89 10.63 -17.94
N CYS A 165 -5.96 11.51 -18.30
CA CYS A 165 -6.19 12.65 -19.19
C CYS A 165 -5.94 12.32 -20.68
N GLY A 166 -5.35 11.17 -20.96
CA GLY A 166 -4.78 10.82 -22.26
C GLY A 166 -3.36 11.34 -22.40
N ASP A 167 -2.49 10.53 -22.96
CA ASP A 167 -1.13 10.92 -23.31
C ASP A 167 -1.14 11.53 -24.71
N VAL A 168 -0.41 12.62 -24.89
CA VAL A 168 -0.20 13.24 -26.20
C VAL A 168 1.12 12.69 -26.73
N ASP A 169 1.09 12.02 -27.88
CA ASP A 169 2.28 11.46 -28.48
C ASP A 169 3.28 12.56 -28.93
N ASP A 170 4.56 12.22 -28.92
CA ASP A 170 5.63 13.14 -29.32
C ASP A 170 5.41 13.70 -30.72
N ALA A 171 4.87 12.90 -31.64
CA ALA A 171 4.61 13.30 -33.03
C ALA A 171 3.54 14.38 -33.11
N SER A 172 2.45 14.26 -32.35
CA SER A 172 1.40 15.28 -32.27
C SER A 172 1.94 16.61 -31.73
N VAL A 173 2.78 16.55 -30.69
CA VAL A 173 3.40 17.75 -30.13
C VAL A 173 4.36 18.41 -31.12
N ILE A 174 5.22 17.62 -31.79
CA ILE A 174 6.18 18.12 -32.78
C ILE A 174 5.47 18.79 -33.96
N ASN A 175 4.37 18.19 -34.43
CA ASN A 175 3.58 18.72 -35.55
C ASN A 175 2.75 19.96 -35.18
N SER A 176 2.51 20.22 -33.90
CA SER A 176 1.71 21.37 -33.45
C SER A 176 2.41 22.72 -33.61
N LYS A 177 3.77 22.74 -33.74
CA LYS A 177 4.56 23.96 -33.86
C LYS A 177 5.64 23.83 -34.91
N ASP A 178 5.74 24.80 -35.81
CA ASP A 178 6.75 24.82 -36.88
C ASP A 178 8.19 24.79 -36.36
N GLU A 179 8.45 25.42 -35.22
CA GLU A 179 9.76 25.45 -34.57
C GLU A 179 10.24 24.05 -34.15
N LEU A 180 9.32 23.14 -33.85
CA LEU A 180 9.62 21.78 -33.41
C LEU A 180 9.81 20.80 -34.57
N LYS A 181 9.43 21.13 -35.81
CA LYS A 181 9.55 20.24 -36.98
C LYS A 181 10.98 19.73 -37.22
N ARG A 182 12.00 20.54 -36.87
CA ARG A 182 13.40 20.12 -36.95
C ARG A 182 13.73 18.96 -36.03
N LEU A 183 12.98 18.74 -34.96
CA LEU A 183 13.17 17.59 -34.07
C LEU A 183 12.90 16.27 -34.77
N THR A 184 12.00 16.21 -35.76
CA THR A 184 11.72 15.00 -36.53
C THR A 184 12.97 14.46 -37.20
N GLU A 185 13.78 15.32 -37.81
CA GLU A 185 15.05 14.95 -38.43
C GLU A 185 16.09 14.52 -37.40
N LEU A 186 16.19 15.22 -36.26
CA LEU A 186 17.12 14.93 -35.19
C LEU A 186 16.79 13.63 -34.46
N LEU A 187 15.53 13.33 -34.30
CA LEU A 187 15.07 12.10 -33.64
C LEU A 187 15.26 10.86 -34.52
N ASN A 188 15.15 11.01 -35.84
CA ASN A 188 15.37 9.93 -36.81
C ASN A 188 14.59 8.66 -36.45
N GLY A 189 13.29 8.80 -36.13
CA GLY A 189 12.38 7.72 -35.76
C GLY A 189 12.53 7.21 -34.31
N ARG A 190 13.36 7.85 -33.48
CA ARG A 190 13.54 7.51 -32.05
C ARG A 190 12.64 8.39 -31.18
N SER A 191 12.35 7.92 -29.96
CA SER A 191 11.72 8.75 -28.95
C SER A 191 12.65 9.85 -28.44
N VAL A 192 12.08 10.92 -27.89
CA VAL A 192 12.86 12.01 -27.26
C VAL A 192 13.77 11.47 -26.16
N ASP A 193 13.30 10.51 -25.35
CA ASP A 193 14.08 9.93 -24.24
C ASP A 193 15.24 9.06 -24.74
N GLU A 194 15.07 8.31 -25.83
CA GLU A 194 16.15 7.55 -26.45
C GLU A 194 17.24 8.49 -27.00
N GLN A 195 16.82 9.54 -27.67
CA GLN A 195 17.77 10.52 -28.23
C GLN A 195 18.54 11.25 -27.11
N ARG A 196 17.89 11.59 -26.00
CA ARG A 196 18.56 12.15 -24.80
C ARG A 196 19.61 11.20 -24.24
N LYS A 197 19.33 9.91 -24.13
CA LYS A 197 20.31 8.90 -23.69
C LYS A 197 21.52 8.81 -24.62
N ILE A 198 21.31 8.85 -25.93
CA ILE A 198 22.38 8.86 -26.92
C ILE A 198 23.26 10.11 -26.77
N ILE A 199 22.64 11.27 -26.64
CA ILE A 199 23.37 12.54 -26.45
C ILE A 199 24.16 12.52 -25.15
N ALA A 200 23.57 12.04 -24.05
CA ALA A 200 24.24 11.92 -22.75
C ALA A 200 25.47 11.01 -22.83
N SER A 201 25.35 9.85 -23.52
CA SER A 201 26.46 8.92 -23.74
C SER A 201 27.59 9.58 -24.56
N LYS A 202 27.25 10.25 -25.67
CA LYS A 202 28.23 10.99 -26.50
C LYS A 202 28.92 12.09 -25.70
N LYS A 203 28.15 12.85 -24.90
CA LYS A 203 28.74 13.93 -24.04
C LYS A 203 29.73 13.32 -23.04
N THR A 204 29.40 12.18 -22.42
CA THR A 204 30.31 11.50 -21.50
C THR A 204 31.60 11.05 -22.18
N ALA A 205 31.50 10.48 -23.42
CA ALA A 205 32.68 10.09 -24.20
C ALA A 205 33.58 11.29 -24.55
N ILE A 206 32.98 12.37 -25.05
CA ILE A 206 33.72 13.60 -25.39
C ILE A 206 34.39 14.19 -24.15
N ASN A 207 33.73 14.24 -23.00
CA ASN A 207 34.32 14.74 -21.77
C ASN A 207 35.53 13.89 -21.34
N LYS A 208 35.45 12.55 -21.46
CA LYS A 208 36.60 11.68 -21.19
C LYS A 208 37.76 11.93 -22.12
N GLU A 209 37.52 12.19 -23.41
CA GLU A 209 38.56 12.54 -24.36
C GLU A 209 39.20 13.92 -24.02
N LEU A 210 38.38 14.89 -23.63
CA LEU A 210 38.86 16.20 -23.20
C LEU A 210 39.73 16.10 -21.93
N ASP A 211 39.34 15.27 -20.95
CA ASP A 211 40.12 15.06 -19.73
C ASP A 211 41.48 14.40 -19.99
N MET A 212 41.63 13.68 -21.12
CA MET A 212 42.89 13.06 -21.54
C MET A 212 43.82 14.02 -22.30
N ILE A 213 43.37 15.22 -22.68
CA ILE A 213 44.19 16.20 -23.36
C ILE A 213 45.11 16.89 -22.32
N PRO A 214 46.45 16.78 -22.44
CA PRO A 214 47.36 17.42 -21.49
C PRO A 214 47.19 18.95 -21.52
N VAL A 215 46.98 19.51 -20.34
CA VAL A 215 47.01 20.97 -20.18
C VAL A 215 48.44 21.42 -20.44
N ARG A 216 48.65 22.24 -21.49
CA ARG A 216 49.94 22.88 -21.79
C ARG A 216 50.15 24.11 -20.93
#